data_f230b391f24f4291cabcbb81cbe07b53
#
_entry.id   f230b391f24f4291cabcbb81cbe07b53
#
_cell.length_a   1.000
_cell.length_b   1.000
_cell.length_c   1.000
_cell.angle_alpha   90.00
_cell.angle_beta   90.00
_cell.angle_gamma   90.00
#
_symmetry.space_group_name_H-M   'P 1'
#
loop_
_entity.id
_entity.type
_entity.pdbx_description
1 polymer ?
#
loop_
_entity_poly.entity_id
_entity_poly.type
_entity_poly.pdbx_seq_one_letter_code
_entity_poly.pdbx_strand_id
1 'polypeptide(L)'
;MKANSVTEATDLLDAAIAWLQEQLPPSWTVTKSNRTVIGGNLPGPQPLVDGAIDIQGTQGIQVTLAVEVKRTFQPRDVEQILPGISRVLRTLAGNVPLLVVTSWLSARTRDLLAAEGINYVDLTGNARISLECPALFIKTMGAERDPSPPERPAARVRGPKAGRLVRLLVDVAPPYGVKEISGATKLNPGYLSRLLDTLDREALVERSPRGRVTSVDISALMQRWAQSYDVFKTNSTTTFLSPAGAAAALKQLPGLVGERRVVVTGSFAAVRRAPVAAPAMLVIYCDDVATTADSLKLLPADTGANVALLSPFDKVVWERTTVADGVTYAAPSQVAIDCLTGNGRMPAEGQALLAWMLANETEWRESSLAICDSQEFT
;
A
#
# COMPACT_ATOMS: atom_id res chain seq x y z
N MET A 1 -0.60 -33.75 9.52
CA MET A 1 -0.36 -32.42 8.92
C MET A 1 1.09 -32.11 8.59
N LYS A 2 2.11 -32.54 9.37
CA LYS A 2 3.54 -32.26 9.06
C LYS A 2 4.11 -33.00 7.84
N ALA A 3 3.64 -34.21 7.53
CA ALA A 3 4.17 -34.99 6.40
C ALA A 3 3.82 -34.39 5.02
N ASN A 4 2.59 -33.87 4.84
CA ASN A 4 2.18 -33.23 3.59
C ASN A 4 2.95 -31.94 3.30
N SER A 5 3.31 -31.16 4.34
CA SER A 5 4.04 -29.89 4.14
C SER A 5 5.50 -30.10 3.70
N VAL A 6 6.13 -31.18 4.12
CA VAL A 6 7.52 -31.50 3.72
C VAL A 6 7.57 -31.99 2.28
N THR A 7 6.62 -32.78 1.83
CA THR A 7 6.52 -33.22 0.44
C THR A 7 6.27 -32.05 -0.50
N GLU A 8 5.33 -31.15 -0.15
CA GLU A 8 5.03 -29.95 -0.94
C GLU A 8 6.24 -28.99 -1.04
N ALA A 9 7.03 -28.81 0.04
CA ALA A 9 8.22 -27.96 0.02
C ALA A 9 9.32 -28.56 -0.87
N THR A 10 9.46 -29.89 -0.86
CA THR A 10 10.42 -30.60 -1.73
C THR A 10 10.02 -30.40 -3.20
N ASP A 11 8.74 -30.56 -3.54
CA ASP A 11 8.23 -30.39 -4.91
C ASP A 11 8.45 -28.97 -5.43
N LEU A 12 8.26 -27.96 -4.59
CA LEU A 12 8.50 -26.54 -4.93
C LEU A 12 10.00 -26.28 -5.19
N LEU A 13 10.86 -26.86 -4.36
CA LEU A 13 12.31 -26.71 -4.51
C LEU A 13 12.81 -27.37 -5.81
N ASP A 14 12.35 -28.59 -6.10
CA ASP A 14 12.71 -29.33 -7.30
C ASP A 14 12.23 -28.60 -8.58
N ALA A 15 11.03 -28.05 -8.55
CA ALA A 15 10.51 -27.22 -9.63
C ALA A 15 11.34 -25.94 -9.85
N ALA A 16 11.77 -25.29 -8.77
CA ALA A 16 12.64 -24.11 -8.87
C ALA A 16 14.04 -24.46 -9.43
N ILE A 17 14.61 -25.60 -9.06
CA ILE A 17 15.87 -26.11 -9.61
C ILE A 17 15.73 -26.35 -11.12
N ALA A 18 14.69 -27.06 -11.54
CA ALA A 18 14.43 -27.32 -12.97
C ALA A 18 14.27 -26.01 -13.74
N TRP A 19 13.48 -25.07 -13.21
CA TRP A 19 13.31 -23.76 -13.83
C TRP A 19 14.62 -22.98 -13.94
N LEU A 20 15.44 -22.94 -12.88
CA LEU A 20 16.76 -22.28 -12.91
C LEU A 20 17.70 -22.92 -13.93
N GLN A 21 17.68 -24.26 -14.05
CA GLN A 21 18.48 -24.98 -15.04
C GLN A 21 18.13 -24.58 -16.47
N GLU A 22 16.85 -24.33 -16.76
CA GLU A 22 16.37 -23.86 -18.08
C GLU A 22 16.79 -22.42 -18.39
N GLN A 23 17.00 -21.59 -17.37
CA GLN A 23 17.39 -20.19 -17.56
C GLN A 23 18.91 -20.01 -17.74
N LEU A 24 19.69 -21.04 -17.46
CA LEU A 24 21.16 -20.98 -17.48
C LEU A 24 21.74 -21.65 -18.75
N PRO A 25 22.98 -21.28 -19.16
CA PRO A 25 23.63 -21.96 -20.26
C PRO A 25 23.71 -23.46 -20.03
N PRO A 26 23.67 -24.30 -21.09
CA PRO A 26 23.72 -25.76 -20.96
C PRO A 26 24.99 -26.32 -20.25
N SER A 27 26.06 -25.53 -20.22
CA SER A 27 27.32 -25.86 -19.52
C SER A 27 27.26 -25.59 -18.01
N TRP A 28 26.19 -24.99 -17.52
CA TRP A 28 25.97 -24.74 -16.11
C TRP A 28 25.05 -25.81 -15.53
N THR A 29 25.23 -26.14 -14.27
CA THR A 29 24.40 -27.11 -13.55
C THR A 29 23.83 -26.51 -12.29
N VAL A 30 22.56 -26.84 -12.01
CA VAL A 30 21.86 -26.46 -10.80
C VAL A 30 21.48 -27.73 -10.07
N THR A 31 21.91 -27.85 -8.83
CA THR A 31 21.66 -29.05 -8.02
C THR A 31 21.30 -28.71 -6.61
N LYS A 32 20.54 -29.60 -5.95
CA LYS A 32 20.28 -29.47 -4.52
C LYS A 32 21.62 -29.64 -3.77
N SER A 33 21.93 -28.66 -2.94
CA SER A 33 23.17 -28.72 -2.15
C SER A 33 23.00 -29.68 -0.97
N ASN A 34 24.04 -30.53 -0.79
CA ASN A 34 24.15 -31.34 0.41
C ASN A 34 24.85 -30.60 1.56
N ARG A 35 25.24 -29.35 1.35
CA ARG A 35 25.87 -28.50 2.37
C ARG A 35 24.82 -27.97 3.32
N THR A 36 25.03 -28.18 4.60
CA THR A 36 24.26 -27.48 5.63
C THR A 36 24.74 -26.02 5.66
N VAL A 37 23.96 -25.11 5.09
CA VAL A 37 24.35 -23.70 4.93
C VAL A 37 24.54 -23.01 6.29
N ILE A 38 23.82 -23.46 7.30
CA ILE A 38 24.07 -23.12 8.71
C ILE A 38 23.64 -24.33 9.54
N GLY A 39 24.57 -25.03 10.15
CA GLY A 39 24.12 -26.17 10.95
C GLY A 39 25.18 -26.78 11.72
N GLY A 40 25.86 -26.54 12.51
CA GLY A 40 26.73 -27.32 13.36
C GLY A 40 26.59 -27.01 14.85
N ASN A 41 26.35 -25.76 15.23
CA ASN A 41 26.45 -25.38 16.63
C ASN A 41 25.55 -24.20 17.08
N LEU A 42 24.43 -23.96 16.38
CA LEU A 42 23.44 -23.01 16.94
C LEU A 42 22.52 -23.74 17.93
N PRO A 43 22.30 -23.21 19.13
CA PRO A 43 21.37 -23.77 20.08
C PRO A 43 19.94 -23.55 19.56
N GLY A 44 19.32 -24.60 18.96
CA GLY A 44 17.95 -24.60 18.52
C GLY A 44 17.62 -25.83 17.67
N PRO A 45 16.38 -26.35 17.73
CA PRO A 45 16.02 -27.62 17.12
C PRO A 45 15.63 -27.55 15.63
N GLN A 46 15.78 -26.42 14.92
CA GLN A 46 15.35 -26.30 13.53
C GLN A 46 16.42 -25.63 12.66
N PRO A 47 16.60 -26.07 11.38
CA PRO A 47 17.43 -25.37 10.42
C PRO A 47 16.88 -23.97 10.16
N LEU A 48 17.78 -23.00 9.93
CA LEU A 48 17.40 -21.59 9.70
C LEU A 48 16.70 -21.39 8.36
N VAL A 49 16.98 -22.26 7.36
CA VAL A 49 16.45 -22.25 6.00
C VAL A 49 16.02 -23.67 5.61
N ASP A 50 15.08 -23.78 4.68
CA ASP A 50 14.52 -25.07 4.27
C ASP A 50 15.47 -25.90 3.40
N GLY A 51 16.48 -25.27 2.76
CA GLY A 51 17.42 -25.97 1.91
C GLY A 51 18.51 -25.06 1.34
N ALA A 52 19.28 -25.64 0.41
CA ALA A 52 20.27 -24.90 -0.36
C ALA A 52 20.35 -25.45 -1.80
N ILE A 53 20.73 -24.58 -2.73
CA ILE A 53 20.96 -24.88 -4.14
C ILE A 53 22.39 -24.48 -4.50
N ASP A 54 23.11 -25.38 -5.16
CA ASP A 54 24.43 -25.11 -5.76
C ASP A 54 24.25 -24.84 -7.26
N ILE A 55 24.72 -23.69 -7.72
CA ILE A 55 24.86 -23.34 -9.12
C ILE A 55 26.34 -23.45 -9.49
N GLN A 56 26.67 -24.29 -10.46
CA GLN A 56 28.03 -24.50 -10.92
C GLN A 56 28.15 -24.11 -12.40
N GLY A 57 29.05 -23.20 -12.69
CA GLY A 57 29.39 -22.77 -14.03
C GLY A 57 30.70 -23.34 -14.52
N THR A 58 31.11 -22.91 -15.72
CA THR A 58 32.42 -23.23 -16.29
C THR A 58 33.57 -22.62 -15.50
N GLN A 59 34.78 -23.16 -15.62
CA GLN A 59 36.02 -22.64 -15.00
C GLN A 59 36.00 -22.57 -13.45
N GLY A 60 35.26 -23.49 -12.80
CA GLY A 60 35.22 -23.56 -11.34
C GLY A 60 34.34 -22.50 -10.66
N ILE A 61 33.53 -21.78 -11.43
CA ILE A 61 32.53 -20.84 -10.88
C ILE A 61 31.50 -21.65 -10.11
N GLN A 62 31.30 -21.32 -8.83
CA GLN A 62 30.30 -21.96 -7.98
C GLN A 62 29.69 -20.93 -7.03
N VAL A 63 28.36 -20.99 -6.85
CA VAL A 63 27.66 -20.26 -5.81
C VAL A 63 26.60 -21.14 -5.16
N THR A 64 26.50 -21.04 -3.83
CA THR A 64 25.42 -21.68 -3.06
C THR A 64 24.38 -20.63 -2.66
N LEU A 65 23.12 -20.91 -2.93
CA LEU A 65 21.98 -20.11 -2.47
C LEU A 65 21.33 -20.81 -1.28
N ALA A 66 21.10 -20.08 -0.20
CA ALA A 66 20.22 -20.54 0.87
C ALA A 66 18.76 -20.39 0.41
N VAL A 67 17.91 -21.37 0.68
CA VAL A 67 16.54 -21.40 0.15
C VAL A 67 15.52 -21.44 1.27
N GLU A 68 14.60 -20.50 1.23
CA GLU A 68 13.37 -20.50 2.03
C GLU A 68 12.20 -20.89 1.12
N VAL A 69 11.49 -21.94 1.45
CA VAL A 69 10.37 -22.48 0.66
C VAL A 69 9.07 -22.32 1.42
N LYS A 70 8.13 -21.64 0.82
CA LYS A 70 6.82 -21.45 1.43
C LYS A 70 5.75 -21.45 0.35
N ARG A 71 4.70 -22.28 0.50
CA ARG A 71 3.62 -22.37 -0.50
C ARG A 71 2.98 -21.01 -0.79
N THR A 72 2.74 -20.22 0.23
CA THR A 72 2.22 -18.86 0.11
C THR A 72 3.16 -17.91 0.82
N PHE A 73 3.71 -16.97 0.09
CA PHE A 73 4.59 -15.93 0.59
C PHE A 73 3.90 -14.57 0.44
N GLN A 74 3.75 -13.85 1.55
CA GLN A 74 2.99 -12.61 1.61
C GLN A 74 3.92 -11.43 1.94
N PRO A 75 3.55 -10.16 1.64
CA PRO A 75 4.32 -8.99 2.01
C PRO A 75 4.79 -8.98 3.46
N ARG A 76 3.92 -9.32 4.40
CA ARG A 76 4.25 -9.45 5.82
C ARG A 76 5.40 -10.42 6.12
N ASP A 77 5.50 -11.51 5.37
CA ASP A 77 6.57 -12.48 5.57
C ASP A 77 7.95 -11.88 5.21
N VAL A 78 7.99 -10.98 4.21
CA VAL A 78 9.21 -10.25 3.83
C VAL A 78 9.70 -9.39 4.99
N GLU A 79 8.81 -8.63 5.62
CA GLU A 79 9.18 -7.70 6.69
C GLU A 79 9.49 -8.39 8.02
N GLN A 80 8.79 -9.47 8.36
CA GLN A 80 8.90 -10.11 9.67
C GLN A 80 9.89 -11.26 9.73
N ILE A 81 10.04 -12.04 8.66
CA ILE A 81 10.83 -13.28 8.66
C ILE A 81 12.21 -13.05 8.05
N LEU A 82 12.26 -12.47 6.87
CA LEU A 82 13.50 -12.44 6.08
C LEU A 82 14.63 -11.56 6.65
N PRO A 83 14.39 -10.44 7.34
CA PRO A 83 15.49 -9.67 7.96
C PRO A 83 16.28 -10.48 8.98
N GLY A 84 15.62 -11.35 9.74
CA GLY A 84 16.26 -12.27 10.68
C GLY A 84 17.15 -13.27 9.95
N ILE A 85 16.63 -13.95 8.93
CA ILE A 85 17.35 -14.93 8.11
C ILE A 85 18.53 -14.27 7.41
N SER A 86 18.32 -13.15 6.70
CA SER A 86 19.36 -12.43 5.97
C SER A 86 20.50 -11.96 6.87
N ARG A 87 20.18 -11.51 8.11
CA ARG A 87 21.20 -11.13 9.08
C ARG A 87 22.08 -12.31 9.47
N VAL A 88 21.48 -13.45 9.78
CA VAL A 88 22.21 -14.67 10.15
C VAL A 88 23.05 -15.18 8.99
N LEU A 89 22.53 -15.21 7.77
CA LEU A 89 23.27 -15.62 6.57
C LEU A 89 24.52 -14.73 6.33
N ARG A 90 24.36 -13.42 6.48
CA ARG A 90 25.50 -12.49 6.36
C ARG A 90 26.55 -12.70 7.45
N THR A 91 26.12 -12.91 8.68
CA THR A 91 27.04 -13.00 9.84
C THR A 91 27.75 -14.33 9.94
N LEU A 92 27.04 -15.44 9.68
CA LEU A 92 27.54 -16.80 9.98
C LEU A 92 27.93 -17.61 8.75
N ALA A 93 27.38 -17.29 7.58
CA ALA A 93 27.58 -18.09 6.36
C ALA A 93 28.41 -17.39 5.28
N GLY A 94 29.05 -16.25 5.57
CA GLY A 94 29.90 -15.55 4.60
C GLY A 94 29.13 -14.90 3.46
N ASN A 95 28.00 -14.28 3.76
CA ASN A 95 27.15 -13.57 2.80
C ASN A 95 26.51 -14.48 1.72
N VAL A 96 26.03 -15.66 2.13
CA VAL A 96 25.28 -16.55 1.24
C VAL A 96 23.99 -15.88 0.79
N PRO A 97 23.73 -15.75 -0.53
CA PRO A 97 22.50 -15.15 -1.03
C PRO A 97 21.27 -15.98 -0.66
N LEU A 98 20.18 -15.29 -0.29
CA LEU A 98 18.90 -15.93 0.01
C LEU A 98 18.03 -15.99 -1.26
N LEU A 99 17.39 -17.13 -1.48
CA LEU A 99 16.38 -17.38 -2.50
C LEU A 99 15.05 -17.76 -1.84
N VAL A 100 14.00 -17.06 -2.17
CA VAL A 100 12.62 -17.40 -1.81
C VAL A 100 11.98 -18.19 -2.94
N VAL A 101 11.41 -19.35 -2.63
CA VAL A 101 10.68 -20.21 -3.57
C VAL A 101 9.24 -20.38 -3.08
N THR A 102 8.27 -20.14 -3.97
CA THR A 102 6.85 -20.19 -3.63
C THR A 102 5.98 -20.54 -4.84
N SER A 103 4.68 -20.80 -4.61
CA SER A 103 3.75 -21.06 -5.72
C SER A 103 3.46 -19.84 -6.57
N TRP A 104 3.28 -18.68 -5.95
CA TRP A 104 3.03 -17.39 -6.63
C TRP A 104 3.36 -16.20 -5.73
N LEU A 105 3.81 -15.11 -6.35
CA LEU A 105 4.15 -13.84 -5.69
C LEU A 105 3.34 -12.68 -6.24
N SER A 106 2.68 -11.94 -5.35
CA SER A 106 2.05 -10.68 -5.71
C SER A 106 3.08 -9.63 -6.15
N ALA A 107 2.68 -8.65 -6.96
CA ALA A 107 3.56 -7.56 -7.37
C ALA A 107 4.21 -6.88 -6.16
N ARG A 108 3.43 -6.56 -5.11
CA ARG A 108 3.94 -5.95 -3.88
C ARG A 108 4.97 -6.83 -3.17
N THR A 109 4.74 -8.15 -3.08
CA THR A 109 5.72 -9.06 -2.47
C THR A 109 7.04 -9.07 -3.25
N ARG A 110 6.96 -9.09 -4.59
CA ARG A 110 8.13 -9.04 -5.48
C ARG A 110 8.91 -7.74 -5.32
N ASP A 111 8.21 -6.61 -5.20
CA ASP A 111 8.84 -5.30 -5.01
C ASP A 111 9.56 -5.22 -3.65
N LEU A 112 8.94 -5.72 -2.57
CA LEU A 112 9.57 -5.79 -1.25
C LEU A 112 10.79 -6.70 -1.23
N LEU A 113 10.71 -7.92 -1.83
CA LEU A 113 11.86 -8.82 -1.96
C LEU A 113 13.00 -8.16 -2.74
N ALA A 114 12.69 -7.47 -3.83
CA ALA A 114 13.67 -6.76 -4.64
C ALA A 114 14.34 -5.60 -3.90
N ALA A 115 13.58 -4.84 -3.10
CA ALA A 115 14.08 -3.74 -2.27
C ALA A 115 15.07 -4.24 -1.19
N GLU A 116 14.79 -5.43 -0.60
CA GLU A 116 15.68 -6.09 0.37
C GLU A 116 16.84 -6.84 -0.29
N GLY A 117 16.97 -6.82 -1.61
CA GLY A 117 18.01 -7.53 -2.34
C GLY A 117 17.88 -9.06 -2.30
N ILE A 118 16.68 -9.58 -2.00
CA ILE A 118 16.41 -11.00 -1.89
C ILE A 118 16.01 -11.57 -3.24
N ASN A 119 16.61 -12.69 -3.61
CA ASN A 119 16.27 -13.42 -4.82
C ASN A 119 14.95 -14.18 -4.64
N TYR A 120 14.18 -14.32 -5.71
CA TYR A 120 12.95 -15.08 -5.69
C TYR A 120 12.65 -15.78 -7.01
N VAL A 121 11.93 -16.89 -6.90
CA VAL A 121 11.32 -17.62 -8.02
C VAL A 121 9.95 -18.11 -7.56
N ASP A 122 8.91 -17.87 -8.38
CA ASP A 122 7.63 -18.55 -8.20
C ASP A 122 7.33 -19.50 -9.37
N LEU A 123 6.44 -20.47 -9.12
CA LEU A 123 6.10 -21.49 -10.12
C LEU A 123 5.34 -20.96 -11.34
N THR A 124 4.92 -19.69 -11.34
CA THR A 124 4.26 -19.06 -12.48
C THR A 124 5.25 -18.40 -13.43
N GLY A 125 6.55 -18.34 -13.04
CA GLY A 125 7.61 -17.75 -13.83
C GLY A 125 7.99 -16.34 -13.44
N ASN A 126 7.44 -15.77 -12.34
CA ASN A 126 7.99 -14.53 -11.80
C ASN A 126 9.30 -14.85 -11.07
N ALA A 127 10.39 -14.27 -11.52
CA ALA A 127 11.68 -14.46 -10.90
C ALA A 127 12.56 -13.22 -10.95
N ARG A 128 13.43 -13.10 -9.95
CA ARG A 128 14.56 -12.17 -9.92
C ARG A 128 15.71 -12.85 -9.20
N ILE A 129 16.78 -13.13 -9.95
CA ILE A 129 18.06 -13.61 -9.43
C ILE A 129 19.09 -12.53 -9.72
N SER A 130 19.77 -12.05 -8.69
CA SER A 130 20.80 -11.03 -8.79
C SER A 130 21.98 -11.44 -7.91
N LEU A 131 23.04 -11.90 -8.53
CA LEU A 131 24.26 -12.37 -7.88
C LEU A 131 25.44 -11.55 -8.38
N GLU A 132 26.40 -11.24 -7.49
CA GLU A 132 27.61 -10.52 -7.84
C GLU A 132 28.71 -11.47 -8.28
N CYS A 133 28.83 -12.61 -7.62
CA CYS A 133 29.81 -13.66 -7.94
C CYS A 133 29.13 -15.04 -7.93
N PRO A 134 28.96 -15.67 -9.10
CA PRO A 134 29.21 -15.14 -10.44
C PRO A 134 28.26 -13.96 -10.77
N ALA A 135 28.70 -13.07 -11.66
CA ALA A 135 27.81 -11.99 -12.14
C ALA A 135 26.65 -12.61 -12.94
N LEU A 136 25.49 -12.71 -12.31
CA LEU A 136 24.27 -13.31 -12.88
C LEU A 136 23.08 -12.44 -12.57
N PHE A 137 22.35 -12.04 -13.61
CA PHE A 137 21.10 -11.33 -13.47
C PHE A 137 20.02 -11.96 -14.36
N ILE A 138 18.98 -12.49 -13.72
CA ILE A 138 17.80 -13.05 -14.38
C ILE A 138 16.57 -12.30 -13.83
N LYS A 139 15.72 -11.80 -14.71
CA LYS A 139 14.44 -11.22 -14.36
C LYS A 139 13.38 -11.65 -15.36
N THR A 140 12.35 -12.35 -14.87
CA THR A 140 11.22 -12.82 -15.69
C THR A 140 9.89 -12.40 -15.07
N MET A 141 8.86 -12.39 -15.89
CA MET A 141 7.49 -12.08 -15.50
C MET A 141 6.59 -13.27 -15.82
N GLY A 142 5.92 -13.79 -14.82
CA GLY A 142 4.92 -14.85 -14.90
C GLY A 142 3.50 -14.31 -14.72
N ALA A 143 2.64 -15.06 -14.02
CA ALA A 143 1.26 -14.68 -13.82
C ALA A 143 1.12 -13.42 -12.94
N GLU A 144 0.35 -12.44 -13.41
CA GLU A 144 0.00 -11.23 -12.65
C GLU A 144 -0.98 -11.51 -11.51
N ARG A 145 -1.81 -12.55 -11.66
CA ARG A 145 -2.83 -12.95 -10.69
C ARG A 145 -2.54 -14.35 -10.19
N ASP A 146 -2.87 -14.59 -8.92
CA ASP A 146 -2.76 -15.92 -8.34
C ASP A 146 -3.61 -16.91 -9.13
N PRO A 147 -3.01 -17.95 -9.75
CA PRO A 147 -3.75 -18.99 -10.47
C PRO A 147 -4.56 -19.91 -9.53
N SER A 148 -4.23 -19.92 -8.25
CA SER A 148 -4.89 -20.74 -7.22
C SER A 148 -5.29 -19.88 -6.02
N PRO A 149 -6.20 -18.91 -6.21
CA PRO A 149 -6.58 -18.01 -5.13
C PRO A 149 -7.25 -18.79 -4.00
N PRO A 150 -7.11 -18.34 -2.74
CA PRO A 150 -7.74 -19.00 -1.62
C PRO A 150 -9.28 -18.99 -1.76
N GLU A 151 -9.95 -20.06 -1.31
CA GLU A 151 -11.42 -20.19 -1.35
C GLU A 151 -12.17 -19.00 -0.73
N ARG A 152 -11.58 -18.37 0.28
CA ARG A 152 -12.11 -17.13 0.87
C ARG A 152 -11.24 -15.97 0.41
N PRO A 153 -11.72 -15.18 -0.58
CA PRO A 153 -10.97 -14.02 -1.04
C PRO A 153 -10.75 -13.02 0.09
N ALA A 154 -9.59 -12.40 0.08
CA ALA A 154 -9.27 -11.31 0.99
C ALA A 154 -10.30 -10.18 0.89
N ALA A 155 -10.58 -9.49 2.00
CA ALA A 155 -11.48 -8.35 1.98
C ALA A 155 -10.91 -7.26 1.06
N ARG A 156 -11.76 -6.73 0.18
CA ARG A 156 -11.31 -5.70 -0.78
C ARG A 156 -11.23 -4.35 -0.11
N VAL A 157 -10.10 -3.65 -0.28
CA VAL A 157 -9.93 -2.23 0.11
C VAL A 157 -10.67 -1.37 -0.92
N ARG A 158 -12.01 -1.40 -0.91
CA ARG A 158 -12.85 -0.71 -1.89
C ARG A 158 -14.16 -0.24 -1.28
N GLY A 159 -14.64 0.91 -1.79
CA GLY A 159 -15.94 1.51 -1.44
C GLY A 159 -15.93 2.27 -0.12
N PRO A 160 -17.08 2.89 0.25
CA PRO A 160 -17.17 3.84 1.36
C PRO A 160 -16.68 3.30 2.71
N LYS A 161 -17.08 2.07 3.07
CA LYS A 161 -16.67 1.46 4.35
C LYS A 161 -15.16 1.27 4.46
N ALA A 162 -14.51 0.84 3.38
CA ALA A 162 -13.07 0.70 3.35
C ALA A 162 -12.39 2.08 3.41
N GLY A 163 -12.92 3.07 2.68
CA GLY A 163 -12.44 4.45 2.74
C GLY A 163 -12.47 5.04 4.15
N ARG A 164 -13.53 4.82 4.92
CA ARG A 164 -13.58 5.26 6.34
C ARG A 164 -12.50 4.64 7.19
N LEU A 165 -12.25 3.32 7.03
CA LEU A 165 -11.18 2.67 7.76
C LEU A 165 -9.82 3.22 7.35
N VAL A 166 -9.53 3.31 6.05
CA VAL A 166 -8.25 3.83 5.55
C VAL A 166 -8.01 5.25 6.06
N ARG A 167 -9.02 6.14 5.97
CA ARG A 167 -8.93 7.50 6.49
C ARG A 167 -8.62 7.51 7.98
N LEU A 168 -9.28 6.69 8.79
CA LEU A 168 -8.99 6.62 10.22
C LEU A 168 -7.55 6.13 10.47
N LEU A 169 -7.11 5.08 9.79
CA LEU A 169 -5.76 4.52 9.97
C LEU A 169 -4.65 5.52 9.59
N VAL A 170 -4.90 6.34 8.58
CA VAL A 170 -3.97 7.38 8.13
C VAL A 170 -4.01 8.59 9.05
N ASP A 171 -5.22 9.07 9.38
CA ASP A 171 -5.41 10.33 10.10
C ASP A 171 -5.07 10.25 11.59
N VAL A 172 -5.09 9.06 12.18
CA VAL A 172 -4.89 8.85 13.62
C VAL A 172 -3.72 7.91 13.86
N ALA A 173 -2.82 8.30 14.75
CA ALA A 173 -1.69 7.47 15.14
C ALA A 173 -2.14 6.28 16.01
N PRO A 174 -1.64 5.04 15.77
CA PRO A 174 -1.89 3.91 16.65
C PRO A 174 -1.17 4.12 18.02
N PRO A 175 -1.51 3.32 19.08
CA PRO A 175 -2.17 2.03 19.01
C PRO A 175 -3.69 2.09 19.25
N TYR A 176 -4.47 1.33 18.50
CA TYR A 176 -5.90 1.16 18.73
C TYR A 176 -6.40 -0.24 18.34
N GLY A 177 -7.51 -0.68 18.93
CA GLY A 177 -8.13 -1.97 18.70
C GLY A 177 -9.41 -1.88 17.85
N VAL A 178 -9.92 -3.05 17.46
CA VAL A 178 -11.13 -3.16 16.62
C VAL A 178 -12.35 -2.46 17.25
N LYS A 179 -12.50 -2.50 18.58
CA LYS A 179 -13.63 -1.85 19.27
C LYS A 179 -13.55 -0.33 19.15
N GLU A 180 -12.36 0.24 19.35
CA GLU A 180 -12.10 1.68 19.27
C GLU A 180 -12.34 2.16 17.81
N ILE A 181 -11.80 1.43 16.82
CA ILE A 181 -12.04 1.71 15.40
C ILE A 181 -13.55 1.63 15.07
N SER A 182 -14.24 0.60 15.58
CA SER A 182 -15.68 0.43 15.37
C SER A 182 -16.50 1.59 15.93
N GLY A 183 -16.15 2.05 17.13
CA GLY A 183 -16.77 3.22 17.76
C GLY A 183 -16.60 4.49 16.94
N ALA A 184 -15.40 4.75 16.43
CA ALA A 184 -15.07 5.92 15.63
C ALA A 184 -15.69 5.88 14.21
N THR A 185 -15.59 4.75 13.53
CA THR A 185 -16.04 4.62 12.13
C THR A 185 -17.51 4.24 11.97
N LYS A 186 -18.17 3.79 13.04
CA LYS A 186 -19.50 3.18 13.02
C LYS A 186 -19.60 1.96 12.11
N LEU A 187 -18.48 1.23 11.92
CA LEU A 187 -18.42 0.01 11.12
C LEU A 187 -18.53 -1.25 12.00
N ASN A 188 -19.09 -2.30 11.42
CA ASN A 188 -19.25 -3.58 12.11
C ASN A 188 -17.88 -4.20 12.45
N PRO A 189 -17.65 -4.66 13.70
CA PRO A 189 -16.37 -5.25 14.12
C PRO A 189 -15.92 -6.44 13.28
N GLY A 190 -16.85 -7.31 12.84
CA GLY A 190 -16.51 -8.47 12.00
C GLY A 190 -16.05 -8.06 10.59
N TYR A 191 -16.59 -6.96 10.04
CA TYR A 191 -16.08 -6.38 8.80
C TYR A 191 -14.69 -5.79 8.99
N LEU A 192 -14.49 -5.03 10.07
CA LEU A 192 -13.20 -4.42 10.42
C LEU A 192 -12.11 -5.46 10.62
N SER A 193 -12.39 -6.54 11.38
CA SER A 193 -11.42 -7.62 11.60
C SER A 193 -10.94 -8.21 10.28
N ARG A 194 -11.85 -8.55 9.36
CA ARG A 194 -11.49 -9.13 8.06
C ARG A 194 -10.68 -8.16 7.19
N LEU A 195 -11.01 -6.87 7.22
CA LEU A 195 -10.27 -5.88 6.44
C LEU A 195 -8.89 -5.63 7.04
N LEU A 196 -8.78 -5.51 8.37
CA LEU A 196 -7.51 -5.39 9.07
C LEU A 196 -6.62 -6.63 8.88
N ASP A 197 -7.19 -7.85 8.86
CA ASP A 197 -6.43 -9.07 8.54
C ASP A 197 -5.87 -9.03 7.10
N THR A 198 -6.59 -8.40 6.18
CA THR A 198 -6.09 -8.21 4.82
C THR A 198 -4.97 -7.19 4.78
N LEU A 199 -5.14 -6.04 5.45
CA LEU A 199 -4.13 -4.99 5.50
C LEU A 199 -2.84 -5.47 6.19
N ASP A 200 -2.95 -6.27 7.26
CA ASP A 200 -1.82 -6.88 7.97
C ASP A 200 -1.06 -7.87 7.07
N ARG A 201 -1.77 -8.71 6.33
CA ARG A 201 -1.13 -9.62 5.35
C ARG A 201 -0.44 -8.90 4.20
N GLU A 202 -0.99 -7.77 3.77
CA GLU A 202 -0.39 -6.90 2.75
C GLU A 202 0.72 -5.99 3.33
N ALA A 203 1.12 -6.16 4.61
CA ALA A 203 2.08 -5.32 5.34
C ALA A 203 1.78 -3.81 5.22
N LEU A 204 0.50 -3.47 5.31
CA LEU A 204 0.01 -2.08 5.31
C LEU A 204 -0.25 -1.58 6.72
N VAL A 205 -0.42 -2.50 7.65
CA VAL A 205 -0.50 -2.28 9.09
C VAL A 205 0.22 -3.41 9.82
N GLU A 206 0.78 -3.12 10.99
CA GLU A 206 1.27 -4.12 11.93
C GLU A 206 0.28 -4.29 13.07
N ARG A 207 0.13 -5.52 13.54
CA ARG A 207 -0.76 -5.83 14.67
C ARG A 207 -0.03 -6.60 15.77
N SER A 208 -0.30 -6.21 17.00
CA SER A 208 0.16 -6.99 18.16
C SER A 208 -0.51 -8.37 18.20
N PRO A 209 0.04 -9.32 18.98
CA PRO A 209 -0.60 -10.63 19.20
C PRO A 209 -2.03 -10.53 19.76
N ARG A 210 -2.37 -9.43 20.43
CA ARG A 210 -3.73 -9.15 20.93
C ARG A 210 -4.63 -8.47 19.89
N GLY A 211 -4.17 -8.32 18.64
CA GLY A 211 -4.93 -7.82 17.50
C GLY A 211 -5.06 -6.29 17.43
N ARG A 212 -4.38 -5.52 18.28
CA ARG A 212 -4.32 -4.05 18.15
C ARG A 212 -3.42 -3.65 17.01
N VAL A 213 -3.81 -2.65 16.23
CA VAL A 213 -2.92 -2.00 15.26
C VAL A 213 -1.85 -1.24 16.04
N THR A 214 -0.59 -1.47 15.72
CA THR A 214 0.58 -0.86 16.35
C THR A 214 1.38 0.04 15.42
N SER A 215 1.28 -0.19 14.12
CA SER A 215 1.92 0.61 13.08
C SER A 215 1.05 0.66 11.82
N VAL A 216 1.23 1.69 11.02
CA VAL A 216 0.56 1.89 9.72
C VAL A 216 1.59 2.43 8.73
N ASP A 217 1.81 1.70 7.63
CA ASP A 217 2.53 2.22 6.48
C ASP A 217 1.60 3.15 5.68
N ILE A 218 1.65 4.44 6.00
CA ILE A 218 0.77 5.46 5.42
C ILE A 218 0.95 5.50 3.89
N SER A 219 2.19 5.48 3.40
CA SER A 219 2.49 5.58 1.97
C SER A 219 1.91 4.41 1.20
N ALA A 220 2.22 3.19 1.64
CA ALA A 220 1.73 1.98 0.99
C ALA A 220 0.20 1.83 1.09
N LEU A 221 -0.39 2.19 2.23
CA LEU A 221 -1.84 2.14 2.43
C LEU A 221 -2.58 3.12 1.49
N MET A 222 -2.06 4.34 1.34
CA MET A 222 -2.61 5.34 0.42
C MET A 222 -2.49 4.89 -1.04
N GLN A 223 -1.34 4.35 -1.46
CA GLN A 223 -1.15 3.79 -2.80
C GLN A 223 -2.08 2.59 -3.06
N ARG A 224 -2.27 1.74 -2.05
CA ARG A 224 -3.19 0.59 -2.15
C ARG A 224 -4.65 1.03 -2.30
N TRP A 225 -5.05 2.08 -1.61
CA TRP A 225 -6.39 2.65 -1.75
C TRP A 225 -6.57 3.32 -3.11
N ALA A 226 -5.58 4.04 -3.61
CA ALA A 226 -5.58 4.67 -4.93
C ALA A 226 -5.87 3.69 -6.09
N GLN A 227 -5.53 2.39 -5.96
CA GLN A 227 -5.85 1.38 -6.96
C GLN A 227 -7.37 1.14 -7.15
N SER A 228 -8.20 1.54 -6.20
CA SER A 228 -9.64 1.28 -6.19
C SER A 228 -10.50 2.54 -5.96
N TYR A 229 -9.86 3.67 -5.77
CA TYR A 229 -10.49 4.98 -5.62
C TYR A 229 -10.08 5.88 -6.80
N ASP A 230 -10.99 6.71 -7.27
CA ASP A 230 -10.75 7.73 -8.29
C ASP A 230 -11.63 8.92 -7.92
N VAL A 231 -11.03 10.07 -7.69
CA VAL A 231 -11.74 11.25 -7.15
C VAL A 231 -12.94 11.64 -8.02
N PHE A 232 -12.80 11.58 -9.33
CA PHE A 232 -13.86 12.01 -10.25
C PHE A 232 -14.87 10.91 -10.64
N LYS A 233 -14.52 9.63 -10.44
CA LYS A 233 -15.42 8.50 -10.75
C LYS A 233 -16.12 7.93 -9.51
N THR A 234 -15.45 8.01 -8.35
CA THR A 234 -16.02 7.51 -7.09
C THR A 234 -17.05 8.48 -6.53
N ASN A 235 -16.85 9.78 -6.73
CA ASN A 235 -17.79 10.83 -6.39
C ASN A 235 -18.68 11.21 -7.59
N SER A 236 -19.90 11.67 -7.34
CA SER A 236 -20.71 12.27 -8.40
C SER A 236 -20.13 13.65 -8.73
N THR A 237 -19.57 13.78 -9.92
CA THR A 237 -18.83 14.98 -10.34
C THR A 237 -19.61 15.76 -11.37
N THR A 238 -19.71 17.09 -11.16
CA THR A 238 -20.22 18.03 -12.17
C THR A 238 -19.18 19.13 -12.39
N THR A 239 -18.90 19.43 -13.65
CA THR A 239 -17.86 20.40 -14.04
C THR A 239 -18.46 21.72 -14.48
N PHE A 240 -17.77 22.81 -14.15
CA PHE A 240 -18.21 24.17 -14.39
C PHE A 240 -17.06 25.07 -14.85
N LEU A 241 -17.43 26.14 -15.52
CA LEU A 241 -16.57 27.28 -15.79
C LEU A 241 -16.89 28.43 -14.81
N SER A 242 -15.93 28.89 -14.07
CA SER A 242 -15.95 30.20 -13.41
C SER A 242 -15.37 31.23 -14.39
N PRO A 243 -16.17 32.18 -14.90
CA PRO A 243 -15.64 33.20 -15.86
C PRO A 243 -14.54 34.07 -15.27
N ALA A 244 -14.57 34.31 -13.97
CA ALA A 244 -13.54 35.06 -13.25
C ALA A 244 -12.30 34.22 -12.88
N GLY A 245 -12.31 32.92 -13.20
CA GLY A 245 -11.26 31.95 -12.92
C GLY A 245 -11.44 31.22 -11.59
N ALA A 246 -10.78 30.04 -11.48
CA ALA A 246 -10.86 29.17 -10.32
C ALA A 246 -10.43 29.85 -8.99
N ALA A 247 -9.37 30.67 -9.04
CA ALA A 247 -8.90 31.40 -7.86
C ALA A 247 -9.89 32.48 -7.37
N ALA A 248 -10.65 33.07 -8.29
CA ALA A 248 -11.71 34.02 -7.92
C ALA A 248 -12.90 33.30 -7.28
N ALA A 249 -13.27 32.13 -7.78
CA ALA A 249 -14.30 31.28 -7.17
C ALA A 249 -13.90 30.85 -5.74
N LEU A 250 -12.64 30.45 -5.53
CA LEU A 250 -12.12 30.12 -4.19
C LEU A 250 -12.32 31.26 -3.20
N LYS A 251 -12.03 32.52 -3.61
CA LYS A 251 -12.19 33.71 -2.74
C LYS A 251 -13.63 34.02 -2.35
N GLN A 252 -14.61 33.45 -3.04
CA GLN A 252 -16.03 33.64 -2.71
C GLN A 252 -16.55 32.62 -1.68
N LEU A 253 -15.83 31.51 -1.45
CA LEU A 253 -16.25 30.45 -0.53
C LEU A 253 -16.50 30.91 0.92
N PRO A 254 -15.70 31.83 1.52
CA PRO A 254 -15.98 32.30 2.88
C PRO A 254 -17.40 32.86 3.07
N GLY A 255 -17.98 33.43 2.03
CA GLY A 255 -19.35 33.95 2.06
C GLY A 255 -20.45 32.88 2.06
N LEU A 256 -20.12 31.63 1.81
CA LEU A 256 -21.07 30.49 1.78
C LEU A 256 -21.10 29.71 3.11
N VAL A 257 -20.22 30.02 4.06
CA VAL A 257 -20.09 29.32 5.33
C VAL A 257 -21.25 29.71 6.25
N GLY A 258 -22.04 28.72 6.64
CA GLY A 258 -23.12 28.88 7.65
C GLY A 258 -24.32 27.95 7.43
N GLU A 259 -24.76 27.75 6.20
CA GLU A 259 -25.89 26.89 5.89
C GLU A 259 -25.56 25.61 5.14
N ARG A 260 -24.31 25.46 4.65
CA ARG A 260 -23.89 24.37 3.74
C ARG A 260 -22.50 23.90 4.00
N ARG A 261 -22.28 22.61 3.73
CA ARG A 261 -20.96 22.02 3.80
C ARG A 261 -20.27 22.16 2.46
N VAL A 262 -19.22 22.97 2.45
CA VAL A 262 -18.36 23.20 1.28
C VAL A 262 -16.90 22.99 1.72
N VAL A 263 -16.19 22.08 1.09
CA VAL A 263 -14.83 21.72 1.46
C VAL A 263 -13.95 21.61 0.22
N VAL A 264 -12.86 22.37 0.19
CA VAL A 264 -11.90 22.39 -0.91
C VAL A 264 -10.94 21.19 -0.83
N THR A 265 -10.70 20.54 -1.95
CA THR A 265 -9.73 19.45 -2.11
C THR A 265 -8.88 19.67 -3.37
N GLY A 266 -8.09 18.65 -3.77
CA GLY A 266 -7.27 18.70 -4.99
C GLY A 266 -6.16 19.76 -4.93
N SER A 267 -5.74 20.25 -6.10
CA SER A 267 -4.58 21.13 -6.27
C SER A 267 -4.60 22.38 -5.40
N PHE A 268 -5.77 23.04 -5.25
CA PHE A 268 -5.90 24.24 -4.42
C PHE A 268 -5.72 23.98 -2.92
N ALA A 269 -5.99 22.76 -2.47
CA ALA A 269 -5.73 22.35 -1.10
C ALA A 269 -4.28 21.86 -0.94
N ALA A 270 -3.77 21.10 -1.90
CA ALA A 270 -2.43 20.52 -1.86
C ALA A 270 -1.31 21.59 -1.87
N VAL A 271 -1.45 22.62 -2.70
CA VAL A 271 -0.46 23.70 -2.86
C VAL A 271 -0.14 24.43 -1.55
N ARG A 272 -1.05 24.40 -0.59
CA ARG A 272 -0.87 25.06 0.72
C ARG A 272 0.21 24.41 1.58
N ARG A 273 0.51 23.13 1.35
CA ARG A 273 1.48 22.35 2.14
C ARG A 273 2.64 21.83 1.28
N ALA A 274 2.35 21.47 0.03
CA ALA A 274 3.31 20.90 -0.90
C ALA A 274 3.16 21.59 -2.27
N PRO A 275 3.73 22.78 -2.46
CA PRO A 275 3.63 23.53 -3.72
C PRO A 275 4.46 22.84 -4.81
N VAL A 276 3.79 22.36 -5.87
CA VAL A 276 4.42 21.77 -7.06
C VAL A 276 4.21 22.68 -8.28
N ALA A 277 2.97 23.14 -8.48
CA ALA A 277 2.60 23.99 -9.59
C ALA A 277 1.43 24.91 -9.22
N ALA A 278 1.19 25.95 -10.01
CA ALA A 278 0.00 26.78 -9.87
C ALA A 278 -1.27 25.92 -10.14
N PRO A 279 -2.25 25.89 -9.22
CA PRO A 279 -3.47 25.13 -9.39
C PRO A 279 -4.35 25.71 -10.51
N ALA A 280 -4.88 24.84 -11.37
CA ALA A 280 -5.71 25.23 -12.50
C ALA A 280 -7.19 24.93 -12.29
N MET A 281 -7.52 23.81 -11.63
CA MET A 281 -8.87 23.37 -11.36
C MET A 281 -9.19 23.42 -9.88
N LEU A 282 -10.24 24.13 -9.51
CA LEU A 282 -10.77 24.16 -8.14
C LEU A 282 -11.71 22.97 -7.95
N VAL A 283 -11.41 22.07 -7.04
CA VAL A 283 -12.21 20.89 -6.71
C VAL A 283 -12.84 21.09 -5.33
N ILE A 284 -14.15 20.94 -5.26
CA ILE A 284 -14.95 21.23 -4.07
C ILE A 284 -15.91 20.07 -3.79
N TYR A 285 -15.86 19.53 -2.58
CA TYR A 285 -16.96 18.74 -2.02
C TYR A 285 -18.07 19.65 -1.54
N CYS A 286 -19.31 19.36 -1.92
CA CYS A 286 -20.48 20.06 -1.44
C CYS A 286 -21.66 19.09 -1.25
N ASP A 287 -22.56 19.43 -0.36
CA ASP A 287 -23.78 18.66 -0.10
C ASP A 287 -24.89 18.99 -1.11
N ASP A 288 -24.86 20.18 -1.72
CA ASP A 288 -25.79 20.63 -2.77
C ASP A 288 -25.02 21.30 -3.92
N VAL A 289 -24.88 20.55 -5.03
CA VAL A 289 -24.14 21.00 -6.21
C VAL A 289 -24.83 22.17 -6.90
N ALA A 290 -26.17 22.10 -7.08
CA ALA A 290 -26.91 23.11 -7.81
C ALA A 290 -26.84 24.47 -7.10
N THR A 291 -27.11 24.47 -5.81
CA THR A 291 -27.11 25.70 -5.04
C THR A 291 -25.70 26.26 -4.84
N THR A 292 -24.68 25.41 -4.73
CA THR A 292 -23.28 25.85 -4.68
C THR A 292 -22.86 26.50 -6.00
N ALA A 293 -23.26 25.91 -7.13
CA ALA A 293 -22.97 26.46 -8.46
C ALA A 293 -23.63 27.84 -8.66
N ASP A 294 -24.88 27.97 -8.29
CA ASP A 294 -25.62 29.24 -8.38
C ASP A 294 -25.01 30.35 -7.49
N SER A 295 -24.64 29.99 -6.26
CA SER A 295 -24.03 30.93 -5.30
C SER A 295 -22.66 31.43 -5.79
N LEU A 296 -21.91 30.60 -6.46
CA LEU A 296 -20.60 30.94 -7.06
C LEU A 296 -20.73 31.46 -8.49
N LYS A 297 -21.95 31.58 -9.04
CA LYS A 297 -22.22 32.02 -10.42
C LYS A 297 -21.42 31.22 -11.46
N LEU A 298 -21.40 29.89 -11.27
CA LEU A 298 -20.70 28.97 -12.17
C LEU A 298 -21.58 28.63 -13.39
N LEU A 299 -20.93 28.49 -14.53
CA LEU A 299 -21.59 28.07 -15.78
C LEU A 299 -21.30 26.60 -16.03
N PRO A 300 -22.31 25.73 -16.30
CA PRO A 300 -22.05 24.33 -16.69
C PRO A 300 -21.09 24.26 -17.87
N ALA A 301 -20.07 23.38 -17.81
CA ALA A 301 -19.07 23.25 -18.86
C ALA A 301 -18.47 21.84 -18.88
N ASP A 302 -18.56 21.18 -20.05
CA ASP A 302 -17.88 19.89 -20.29
C ASP A 302 -16.44 20.10 -20.75
N THR A 303 -16.17 21.19 -21.46
CA THR A 303 -14.85 21.58 -21.96
C THR A 303 -14.44 22.94 -21.42
N GLY A 304 -13.16 23.11 -21.09
CA GLY A 304 -12.63 24.36 -20.55
C GLY A 304 -13.07 24.61 -19.08
N ALA A 305 -13.67 23.64 -18.41
CA ALA A 305 -14.02 23.73 -17.02
C ALA A 305 -12.79 24.02 -16.13
N ASN A 306 -12.96 24.89 -15.15
CA ASN A 306 -11.95 25.22 -14.15
C ASN A 306 -12.42 25.03 -12.71
N VAL A 307 -13.66 24.57 -12.51
CA VAL A 307 -14.25 24.20 -11.22
C VAL A 307 -14.92 22.82 -11.36
N ALA A 308 -14.70 21.94 -10.39
CA ALA A 308 -15.40 20.67 -10.26
C ALA A 308 -16.11 20.62 -8.90
N LEU A 309 -17.41 20.41 -8.90
CA LEU A 309 -18.22 20.19 -7.70
C LEU A 309 -18.48 18.70 -7.54
N LEU A 310 -18.21 18.18 -6.36
CA LEU A 310 -18.31 16.77 -6.02
C LEU A 310 -19.39 16.55 -4.95
N SER A 311 -20.40 15.70 -5.24
CA SER A 311 -21.17 15.08 -4.18
C SER A 311 -20.38 13.92 -3.61
N PRO A 312 -20.00 13.92 -2.32
CA PRO A 312 -19.06 12.98 -1.78
C PRO A 312 -19.60 11.54 -1.72
N PHE A 313 -18.75 10.57 -1.98
CA PHE A 313 -19.06 9.15 -1.89
C PHE A 313 -19.37 8.68 -0.47
N ASP A 314 -18.86 9.39 0.53
CA ASP A 314 -19.03 9.11 1.96
C ASP A 314 -18.84 10.37 2.81
N LYS A 315 -19.50 10.37 3.97
CA LYS A 315 -19.43 11.49 4.93
C LYS A 315 -18.04 11.71 5.52
N VAL A 316 -17.12 10.75 5.40
CA VAL A 316 -15.73 10.83 5.89
C VAL A 316 -14.97 12.03 5.31
N VAL A 317 -15.36 12.55 4.15
CA VAL A 317 -14.71 13.74 3.55
C VAL A 317 -14.88 14.99 4.41
N TRP A 318 -15.90 15.02 5.26
CA TRP A 318 -16.19 16.13 6.19
C TRP A 318 -15.41 16.04 7.51
N GLU A 319 -14.73 14.93 7.74
CA GLU A 319 -13.98 14.71 8.98
C GLU A 319 -12.59 15.31 8.90
N ARG A 320 -12.12 15.88 10.01
CA ARG A 320 -10.76 16.43 10.18
C ARG A 320 -10.41 17.50 9.16
N THR A 321 -11.39 18.29 8.78
CA THR A 321 -11.18 19.46 7.92
C THR A 321 -10.42 20.55 8.65
N THR A 322 -9.73 21.39 7.91
CA THR A 322 -9.02 22.56 8.46
C THR A 322 -9.56 23.84 7.85
N VAL A 323 -9.63 24.90 8.64
CA VAL A 323 -10.06 26.22 8.16
C VAL A 323 -8.86 27.14 8.03
N ALA A 324 -8.74 27.82 6.90
CA ALA A 324 -7.75 28.85 6.71
C ALA A 324 -8.29 29.94 5.76
N ASP A 325 -8.09 31.20 6.10
CA ASP A 325 -8.59 32.35 5.36
C ASP A 325 -10.12 32.30 5.12
N GLY A 326 -10.87 31.72 6.09
CA GLY A 326 -12.31 31.50 5.99
C GLY A 326 -12.75 30.38 5.04
N VAL A 327 -11.82 29.65 4.43
CA VAL A 327 -12.10 28.50 3.56
C VAL A 327 -11.85 27.20 4.31
N THR A 328 -12.78 26.26 4.18
CA THR A 328 -12.64 24.91 4.74
C THR A 328 -11.96 24.00 3.72
N TYR A 329 -10.88 23.35 4.13
CA TYR A 329 -10.10 22.39 3.34
C TYR A 329 -10.28 20.98 3.89
N ALA A 330 -10.30 19.99 3.01
CA ALA A 330 -10.30 18.58 3.39
C ALA A 330 -9.05 18.21 4.19
N ALA A 331 -9.16 17.15 4.98
CA ALA A 331 -7.99 16.60 5.70
C ALA A 331 -6.85 16.29 4.73
N PRO A 332 -5.58 16.44 5.15
CA PRO A 332 -4.43 16.17 4.28
C PRO A 332 -4.47 14.81 3.59
N SER A 333 -4.92 13.76 4.29
CA SER A 333 -5.07 12.42 3.74
C SER A 333 -6.14 12.34 2.64
N GLN A 334 -7.27 13.08 2.77
CA GLN A 334 -8.28 13.17 1.72
C GLN A 334 -7.73 13.94 0.51
N VAL A 335 -7.06 15.07 0.74
CA VAL A 335 -6.43 15.85 -0.34
C VAL A 335 -5.39 15.00 -1.08
N ALA A 336 -4.57 14.24 -0.34
CA ALA A 336 -3.54 13.38 -0.93
C ALA A 336 -4.16 12.30 -1.84
N ILE A 337 -5.19 11.56 -1.39
CA ILE A 337 -5.83 10.53 -2.21
C ILE A 337 -6.56 11.11 -3.42
N ASP A 338 -7.21 12.27 -3.26
CA ASP A 338 -7.89 12.95 -4.35
C ASP A 338 -6.89 13.41 -5.43
N CYS A 339 -5.74 13.93 -5.00
CA CYS A 339 -4.67 14.28 -5.92
C CYS A 339 -4.03 13.06 -6.57
N LEU A 340 -3.67 12.01 -5.80
CA LEU A 340 -3.05 10.78 -6.33
C LEU A 340 -3.88 10.14 -7.45
N THR A 341 -5.20 10.31 -7.39
CA THR A 341 -6.15 9.69 -8.34
C THR A 341 -6.81 10.70 -9.28
N GLY A 342 -6.37 11.94 -9.22
CA GLY A 342 -6.87 13.01 -10.08
C GLY A 342 -6.20 13.04 -11.46
N ASN A 343 -6.58 14.03 -12.27
CA ASN A 343 -6.12 14.19 -13.64
C ASN A 343 -4.93 15.17 -13.75
N GLY A 344 -4.23 15.12 -14.86
CA GLY A 344 -3.18 16.07 -15.22
C GLY A 344 -1.99 16.05 -14.25
N ARG A 345 -1.76 17.15 -13.50
CA ARG A 345 -0.65 17.28 -12.56
C ARG A 345 -0.98 16.79 -11.15
N MET A 346 -2.25 16.55 -10.85
CA MET A 346 -2.70 16.16 -9.51
C MET A 346 -1.94 14.95 -8.95
N PRO A 347 -1.62 13.88 -9.71
CA PRO A 347 -0.84 12.76 -9.17
C PRO A 347 0.53 13.16 -8.61
N ALA A 348 1.25 14.06 -9.27
CA ALA A 348 2.54 14.57 -8.78
C ALA A 348 2.37 15.45 -7.52
N GLU A 349 1.30 16.26 -7.47
CA GLU A 349 0.94 17.05 -6.29
C GLU A 349 0.55 16.14 -5.11
N GLY A 350 -0.17 15.04 -5.38
CA GLY A 350 -0.52 14.02 -4.39
C GLY A 350 0.70 13.31 -3.80
N GLN A 351 1.68 12.98 -4.64
CA GLN A 351 2.95 12.39 -4.19
C GLN A 351 3.76 13.37 -3.33
N ALA A 352 3.86 14.64 -3.75
CA ALA A 352 4.54 15.67 -2.98
C ALA A 352 3.84 15.91 -1.63
N LEU A 353 2.51 15.94 -1.60
CA LEU A 353 1.75 16.08 -0.36
C LEU A 353 1.95 14.87 0.55
N LEU A 354 1.96 13.66 0.01
CA LEU A 354 2.21 12.45 0.79
C LEU A 354 3.62 12.46 1.40
N ALA A 355 4.63 12.89 0.65
CA ALA A 355 6.00 13.07 1.16
C ALA A 355 6.04 14.12 2.28
N TRP A 356 5.33 15.25 2.12
CA TRP A 356 5.18 16.24 3.18
C TRP A 356 4.50 15.66 4.43
N MET A 357 3.43 14.90 4.25
CA MET A 357 2.69 14.26 5.36
C MET A 357 3.60 13.34 6.18
N LEU A 358 4.44 12.54 5.53
CA LEU A 358 5.39 11.64 6.20
C LEU A 358 6.49 12.38 6.95
N ALA A 359 6.92 13.52 6.42
CA ALA A 359 7.96 14.35 7.06
C ALA A 359 7.41 15.19 8.23
N ASN A 360 6.11 15.42 8.29
CA ASN A 360 5.48 16.35 9.24
C ASN A 360 4.28 15.72 9.98
N GLU A 361 4.35 14.44 10.35
CA GLU A 361 3.22 13.70 10.95
C GLU A 361 2.60 14.43 12.15
N THR A 362 3.41 15.06 12.98
CA THR A 362 2.96 15.78 14.18
C THR A 362 2.12 17.02 13.90
N GLU A 363 2.13 17.55 12.68
CA GLU A 363 1.38 18.76 12.31
C GLU A 363 -0.05 18.48 11.86
N TRP A 364 -0.35 17.26 11.44
CA TRP A 364 -1.63 16.95 10.82
C TRP A 364 -2.28 15.68 11.34
N ARG A 365 -1.51 14.73 11.91
CA ARG A 365 -1.99 13.43 12.36
C ARG A 365 -2.42 13.51 13.82
N GLU A 366 -3.63 13.04 14.14
CA GLU A 366 -4.11 12.96 15.52
C GLU A 366 -3.28 11.92 16.31
N SER A 367 -2.85 12.28 17.51
CA SER A 367 -1.97 11.41 18.34
C SER A 367 -2.69 10.21 18.95
N SER A 368 -4.03 10.22 19.02
CA SER A 368 -4.84 9.12 19.54
C SER A 368 -6.28 9.22 19.03
N LEU A 369 -6.98 8.08 19.03
CA LEU A 369 -8.44 8.11 18.89
C LEU A 369 -9.02 8.81 20.13
N ALA A 370 -9.51 10.04 19.94
CA ALA A 370 -10.37 10.65 20.94
C ALA A 370 -11.58 9.72 21.10
N ILE A 371 -11.82 9.27 22.34
CA ILE A 371 -13.10 8.65 22.68
C ILE A 371 -14.10 9.78 22.50
N CYS A 372 -14.83 9.79 21.39
CA CYS A 372 -16.00 10.63 21.25
C CYS A 372 -16.99 10.17 22.33
N ASP A 373 -16.95 10.76 23.48
CA ASP A 373 -18.08 10.78 24.38
C ASP A 373 -19.23 11.39 23.59
N SER A 374 -20.27 10.59 23.43
CA SER A 374 -21.50 10.87 22.77
C SER A 374 -22.06 12.23 23.22
N GLN A 375 -21.73 13.30 22.49
CA GLN A 375 -22.61 14.44 22.47
C GLN A 375 -23.70 14.14 21.47
N GLU A 376 -24.83 13.76 22.01
CA GLU A 376 -26.12 13.65 21.38
C GLU A 376 -26.38 14.89 20.54
N PHE A 377 -26.53 14.69 19.25
CA PHE A 377 -27.23 15.64 18.40
C PHE A 377 -28.73 15.38 18.60
N THR A 378 -29.34 16.14 19.49
CA THR A 378 -30.78 16.42 19.50
C THR A 378 -31.16 17.21 18.26
#